data_e8d34ef826de8ed0c731e660727f12fe
#
_entry.id   e8d34ef826de8ed0c731e660727f12fe
#
_cell.length_a   1.000
_cell.length_b   1.000
_cell.length_c   1.000
_cell.angle_alpha   90.00
_cell.angle_beta   90.00
_cell.angle_gamma   90.00
#
_symmetry.space_group_name_H-M   'P 1'
#
loop_
_entity.id
_entity.type
_entity.pdbx_description
1 polymer ?
#
loop_
_entity_poly.entity_id
_entity_poly.type
_entity_poly.pdbx_seq_one_letter_code
_entity_poly.pdbx_strand_id
1 'polypeptide(L)'
;VPRLGAPVADALARFVAAGGGLWIAPGRRAEADFYNQWKLPDGRLVLPARLGERKIVDPDRQFGISTENVHHAAMQKVAAEGHSDLASASVAAYWELVVDADDVRSSIGMLLENGAPMLVESDAGYGRVALSSLSVDVDDSNLPTLFSFLPLVHELTYHLAAPDLVPLNYEQR
;
A
#
# COMPACT_ATOMS: atom_id res chain seq x y z
N VAL A 1 -0.95 4.03 14.75
CA VAL A 1 -0.62 3.32 16.03
C VAL A 1 0.80 2.78 15.94
N PRO A 2 1.57 2.78 17.06
CA PRO A 2 2.94 2.23 17.08
C PRO A 2 2.94 0.74 16.71
N ARG A 3 2.10 -0.04 17.36
CA ARG A 3 1.83 -1.44 17.10
C ARG A 3 0.38 -1.79 17.41
N LEU A 4 -0.11 -2.84 16.83
CA LEU A 4 -1.43 -3.41 17.14
C LEU A 4 -1.35 -4.25 18.41
N GLY A 5 -2.40 -4.23 19.22
CA GLY A 5 -2.54 -5.22 20.29
C GLY A 5 -2.70 -6.63 19.69
N ALA A 6 -2.14 -7.65 20.35
CA ALA A 6 -2.15 -9.01 19.80
C ALA A 6 -3.53 -9.50 19.34
N PRO A 7 -4.64 -9.31 20.09
CA PRO A 7 -5.97 -9.76 19.62
C PRO A 7 -6.41 -9.09 18.31
N VAL A 8 -6.06 -7.82 18.11
CA VAL A 8 -6.40 -7.07 16.89
C VAL A 8 -5.53 -7.55 15.72
N ALA A 9 -4.22 -7.72 15.95
CA ALA A 9 -3.31 -8.24 14.94
C ALA A 9 -3.75 -9.63 14.46
N ASP A 10 -4.10 -10.54 15.38
CA ASP A 10 -4.59 -11.88 15.07
C ASP A 10 -5.94 -11.84 14.32
N ALA A 11 -6.85 -10.95 14.71
CA ALA A 11 -8.14 -10.82 14.04
C ALA A 11 -7.98 -10.33 12.60
N LEU A 12 -7.12 -9.31 12.37
CA LEU A 12 -6.83 -8.81 11.03
C LEU A 12 -6.10 -9.85 10.17
N ALA A 13 -5.14 -10.58 10.74
CA ALA A 13 -4.44 -11.64 10.02
C ALA A 13 -5.42 -12.75 9.56
N ARG A 14 -6.37 -13.17 10.42
CA ARG A 14 -7.42 -14.11 10.05
C ARG A 14 -8.38 -13.53 9.01
N PHE A 15 -8.75 -12.26 9.12
CA PHE A 15 -9.63 -11.58 8.17
C PHE A 15 -9.01 -11.60 6.77
N VAL A 16 -7.73 -11.22 6.65
CA VAL A 16 -7.01 -11.25 5.37
C VAL A 16 -6.87 -12.68 4.86
N ALA A 17 -6.46 -13.63 5.70
CA ALA A 17 -6.33 -15.03 5.30
C ALA A 17 -7.65 -15.62 4.77
N ALA A 18 -8.80 -15.12 5.23
CA ALA A 18 -10.13 -15.54 4.80
C ALA A 18 -10.66 -14.81 3.55
N GLY A 19 -9.89 -13.92 2.94
CA GLY A 19 -10.27 -13.21 1.71
C GLY A 19 -10.49 -11.70 1.88
N GLY A 20 -10.25 -11.16 3.08
CA GLY A 20 -10.37 -9.72 3.31
C GLY A 20 -9.22 -8.92 2.73
N GLY A 21 -9.50 -7.67 2.36
CA GLY A 21 -8.47 -6.72 1.92
C GLY A 21 -7.98 -5.85 3.07
N LEU A 22 -6.68 -5.59 3.13
CA LEU A 22 -6.08 -4.76 4.16
C LEU A 22 -5.13 -3.74 3.53
N TRP A 23 -5.36 -2.47 3.82
CA TRP A 23 -4.41 -1.41 3.51
C TRP A 23 -3.70 -0.96 4.78
N ILE A 24 -2.37 -0.91 4.74
CA ILE A 24 -1.50 -0.49 5.83
C ILE A 24 -0.77 0.77 5.40
N ALA A 25 -1.00 1.86 6.14
CA ALA A 25 -0.32 3.15 5.98
C ALA A 25 0.40 3.47 7.31
N PRO A 26 1.70 3.14 7.43
CA PRO A 26 2.42 3.29 8.69
C PRO A 26 2.64 4.75 9.02
N GLY A 27 2.17 5.21 10.17
CA GLY A 27 2.47 6.55 10.67
C GLY A 27 3.86 6.64 11.30
N ARG A 28 4.31 7.86 11.61
CA ARG A 28 5.65 8.16 12.12
C ARG A 28 6.09 7.36 13.36
N ARG A 29 5.15 6.81 14.14
CA ARG A 29 5.42 6.04 15.35
C ARG A 29 5.29 4.53 15.15
N ALA A 30 5.19 4.06 13.91
CA ALA A 30 5.11 2.63 13.66
C ALA A 30 6.39 1.92 14.13
N GLU A 31 6.21 0.80 14.82
CA GLU A 31 7.30 -0.06 15.27
C GLU A 31 7.60 -1.09 14.18
N ALA A 32 8.60 -0.82 13.34
CA ALA A 32 8.93 -1.65 12.18
C ALA A 32 9.14 -3.11 12.54
N ASP A 33 9.81 -3.39 13.67
CA ASP A 33 10.06 -4.77 14.12
C ASP A 33 8.78 -5.55 14.36
N PHE A 34 7.75 -4.91 14.93
CA PHE A 34 6.44 -5.55 15.10
C PHE A 34 5.82 -5.90 13.75
N TYR A 35 5.74 -4.95 12.85
CA TYR A 35 5.10 -5.15 11.54
C TYR A 35 5.87 -6.15 10.69
N ASN A 36 7.19 -6.12 10.70
CA ASN A 36 8.05 -7.04 9.96
C ASN A 36 8.01 -8.49 10.47
N GLN A 37 7.49 -8.71 11.68
CA GLN A 37 7.32 -10.05 12.26
C GLN A 37 5.87 -10.50 12.29
N TRP A 38 4.93 -9.65 11.86
CA TRP A 38 3.51 -9.96 11.87
C TRP A 38 3.16 -11.03 10.84
N LYS A 39 2.50 -12.09 11.30
CA LYS A 39 2.26 -13.29 10.50
C LYS A 39 0.80 -13.61 10.33
N LEU A 40 0.49 -14.20 9.20
CA LEU A 40 -0.76 -14.89 8.91
C LEU A 40 -0.84 -16.20 9.72
N PRO A 41 -2.03 -16.82 9.83
CA PRO A 41 -2.20 -18.11 10.52
C PRO A 41 -1.34 -19.25 9.94
N ASP A 42 -0.95 -19.17 8.68
CA ASP A 42 -0.09 -20.16 8.00
C ASP A 42 1.42 -19.88 8.18
N GLY A 43 1.78 -18.85 8.95
CA GLY A 43 3.16 -18.49 9.26
C GLY A 43 3.82 -17.55 8.27
N ARG A 44 3.21 -17.25 7.11
CA ARG A 44 3.71 -16.23 6.16
C ARG A 44 3.60 -14.83 6.75
N LEU A 45 4.43 -13.91 6.27
CA LEU A 45 4.35 -12.51 6.66
C LEU A 45 3.07 -11.87 6.10
N VAL A 46 2.49 -10.95 6.89
CA VAL A 46 1.32 -10.16 6.46
C VAL A 46 1.76 -9.07 5.48
N LEU A 47 2.90 -8.40 5.76
CA LEU A 47 3.36 -7.30 4.94
C LEU A 47 3.92 -7.79 3.59
N PRO A 48 3.61 -7.08 2.49
CA PRO A 48 4.16 -7.37 1.16
C PRO A 48 5.61 -6.92 0.98
N ALA A 49 6.11 -6.06 1.87
CA ALA A 49 7.49 -5.58 1.91
C ALA A 49 7.90 -5.33 3.36
N ARG A 50 9.20 -5.36 3.65
CA ARG A 50 9.70 -4.98 4.96
C ARG A 50 9.69 -3.47 5.11
N LEU A 51 9.25 -2.99 6.28
CA LEU A 51 9.47 -1.61 6.70
C LEU A 51 10.94 -1.45 7.07
N GLY A 52 11.65 -0.62 6.34
CA GLY A 52 13.02 -0.20 6.62
C GLY A 52 13.04 1.01 7.56
N GLU A 53 13.89 1.98 7.27
CA GLU A 53 13.98 3.22 8.02
C GLU A 53 12.95 4.23 7.53
N ARG A 54 12.45 5.05 8.45
CA ARG A 54 11.67 6.23 8.06
C ARG A 54 12.62 7.32 7.63
N LYS A 55 12.56 7.71 6.36
CA LYS A 55 13.37 8.76 5.75
C LYS A 55 12.67 10.11 5.90
N ILE A 56 13.42 11.11 6.29
CA ILE A 56 12.96 12.51 6.29
C ILE A 56 13.59 13.18 5.08
N VAL A 57 12.76 13.85 4.29
CA VAL A 57 13.18 14.53 3.06
C VAL A 57 13.63 15.95 3.41
N ASP A 58 14.77 16.36 2.84
CA ASP A 58 15.25 17.73 2.93
C ASP A 58 14.21 18.68 2.30
N PRO A 59 13.76 19.72 3.01
CA PRO A 59 12.80 20.69 2.48
C PRO A 59 13.20 21.33 1.15
N ASP A 60 14.51 21.47 0.91
CA ASP A 60 15.04 22.04 -0.34
C ASP A 60 15.14 21.01 -1.48
N ARG A 61 14.85 19.74 -1.21
CA ARG A 61 14.91 18.61 -2.15
C ARG A 61 13.66 17.77 -2.14
N GLN A 62 12.53 18.39 -1.90
CA GLN A 62 11.25 17.68 -1.93
C GLN A 62 11.00 17.07 -3.31
N PHE A 63 10.32 15.95 -3.32
CA PHE A 63 9.90 15.23 -4.51
C PHE A 63 8.46 14.74 -4.32
N GLY A 64 7.85 14.34 -5.39
CA GLY A 64 6.45 13.94 -5.44
C GLY A 64 6.25 12.44 -5.60
N ILE A 65 5.01 12.12 -5.99
CA ILE A 65 4.59 10.78 -6.37
C ILE A 65 4.75 10.66 -7.88
N SER A 66 5.42 9.60 -8.34
CA SER A 66 5.54 9.34 -9.77
C SER A 66 4.17 8.94 -10.34
N THR A 67 3.71 9.69 -11.33
CA THR A 67 2.53 9.34 -12.13
C THR A 67 2.90 8.57 -13.40
N GLU A 68 4.19 8.40 -13.65
CA GLU A 68 4.72 7.57 -14.71
C GLU A 68 4.86 6.11 -14.23
N ASN A 69 4.65 5.17 -15.14
CA ASN A 69 4.83 3.73 -14.85
C ASN A 69 4.02 3.21 -13.64
N VAL A 70 2.77 3.67 -13.53
CA VAL A 70 1.84 3.16 -12.53
C VAL A 70 1.36 1.77 -12.94
N HIS A 71 1.73 0.75 -12.20
CA HIS A 71 1.41 -0.65 -12.52
C HIS A 71 0.17 -1.18 -11.81
N HIS A 72 -0.24 -0.56 -10.71
CA HIS A 72 -1.40 -0.99 -9.93
C HIS A 72 -2.70 -0.57 -10.62
N ALA A 73 -3.59 -1.53 -10.91
CA ALA A 73 -4.82 -1.30 -11.69
C ALA A 73 -5.73 -0.20 -11.13
N ALA A 74 -5.90 -0.14 -9.79
CA ALA A 74 -6.68 0.92 -9.15
C ALA A 74 -6.00 2.28 -9.27
N MET A 75 -4.66 2.32 -9.15
CA MET A 75 -3.90 3.57 -9.21
C MET A 75 -3.79 4.10 -10.64
N GLN A 76 -3.77 3.25 -11.66
CA GLN A 76 -3.82 3.66 -13.07
C GLN A 76 -5.05 4.51 -13.36
N LYS A 77 -6.21 4.16 -12.80
CA LYS A 77 -7.44 4.95 -12.98
C LYS A 77 -7.27 6.34 -12.38
N VAL A 78 -6.73 6.43 -11.16
CA VAL A 78 -6.53 7.71 -10.47
C VAL A 78 -5.48 8.57 -11.18
N ALA A 79 -4.40 7.97 -11.67
CA ALA A 79 -3.34 8.68 -12.39
C ALA A 79 -3.77 9.13 -13.79
N ALA A 80 -4.67 8.38 -14.47
CA ALA A 80 -5.14 8.67 -15.83
C ALA A 80 -6.24 9.72 -15.88
N GLU A 81 -6.87 10.07 -14.78
CA GLU A 81 -7.90 11.10 -14.76
C GLU A 81 -7.29 12.45 -15.16
N GLY A 82 -7.85 13.12 -16.17
CA GLY A 82 -7.36 14.39 -16.70
C GLY A 82 -7.39 15.57 -15.72
N HIS A 83 -7.81 15.33 -14.48
CA HIS A 83 -7.84 16.27 -13.36
C HIS A 83 -7.06 15.75 -12.16
N SER A 84 -6.20 14.75 -12.36
CA SER A 84 -5.34 14.22 -11.28
C SER A 84 -4.30 15.28 -10.87
N ASP A 85 -4.29 15.59 -9.57
CA ASP A 85 -3.28 16.47 -8.97
C ASP A 85 -2.20 15.70 -8.18
N LEU A 86 -2.10 14.38 -8.40
CA LEU A 86 -1.07 13.52 -7.77
C LEU A 86 0.35 14.01 -8.04
N ALA A 87 0.60 14.58 -9.22
CA ALA A 87 1.89 15.18 -9.55
C ALA A 87 2.23 16.42 -8.68
N SER A 88 1.24 16.99 -7.98
CA SER A 88 1.43 18.09 -7.03
C SER A 88 1.71 17.59 -5.60
N ALA A 89 1.83 16.27 -5.43
CA ALA A 89 2.22 15.72 -4.15
C ALA A 89 3.63 16.17 -3.77
N SER A 90 3.81 16.46 -2.49
CA SER A 90 5.09 16.83 -1.90
C SER A 90 5.33 15.94 -0.69
N VAL A 91 6.43 15.20 -0.70
CA VAL A 91 6.78 14.24 0.33
C VAL A 91 7.78 14.84 1.29
N ALA A 92 7.41 14.94 2.56
CA ALA A 92 8.28 15.40 3.65
C ALA A 92 8.94 14.22 4.40
N ALA A 93 8.27 13.08 4.45
CA ALA A 93 8.84 11.86 5.03
C ALA A 93 8.14 10.62 4.45
N TYR A 94 8.84 9.48 4.45
CA TYR A 94 8.31 8.21 3.99
C TYR A 94 9.01 7.02 4.65
N TRP A 95 8.36 5.89 4.70
CA TRP A 95 8.98 4.63 5.10
C TRP A 95 9.64 3.96 3.89
N GLU A 96 10.89 3.58 4.03
CA GLU A 96 11.55 2.73 3.05
C GLU A 96 10.87 1.37 3.01
N LEU A 97 10.40 0.96 1.83
CA LEU A 97 9.80 -0.35 1.61
C LEU A 97 10.81 -1.24 0.89
N VAL A 98 11.30 -2.25 1.60
CA VAL A 98 12.27 -3.21 1.05
C VAL A 98 11.51 -4.42 0.54
N VAL A 99 11.35 -4.49 -0.78
CA VAL A 99 10.73 -5.62 -1.47
C VAL A 99 11.77 -6.71 -1.67
N ASP A 100 11.42 -7.94 -1.31
CA ASP A 100 12.26 -9.09 -1.60
C ASP A 100 12.14 -9.44 -3.09
N ALA A 101 13.26 -9.41 -3.80
CA ALA A 101 13.30 -9.70 -5.24
C ALA A 101 12.87 -11.14 -5.57
N ASP A 102 13.00 -12.05 -4.62
CA ASP A 102 12.60 -13.45 -4.78
C ASP A 102 11.14 -13.71 -4.42
N ASP A 103 10.45 -12.74 -3.79
CA ASP A 103 9.01 -12.88 -3.48
C ASP A 103 8.14 -12.48 -4.67
N VAL A 104 7.86 -13.47 -5.52
CA VAL A 104 7.01 -13.31 -6.72
C VAL A 104 5.56 -12.91 -6.44
N ARG A 105 5.12 -12.92 -5.17
CA ARG A 105 3.77 -12.53 -4.78
C ARG A 105 3.62 -11.03 -4.61
N SER A 106 4.73 -10.35 -4.33
CA SER A 106 4.74 -8.91 -4.08
C SER A 106 4.96 -8.13 -5.37
N SER A 107 4.14 -7.13 -5.60
CA SER A 107 4.22 -6.24 -6.75
C SER A 107 4.30 -4.78 -6.32
N ILE A 108 5.16 -4.01 -6.98
CA ILE A 108 5.25 -2.56 -6.78
C ILE A 108 4.20 -1.91 -7.66
N GLY A 109 3.22 -1.29 -7.02
CA GLY A 109 2.10 -0.64 -7.71
C GLY A 109 2.34 0.80 -8.11
N MET A 110 3.07 1.53 -7.28
CA MET A 110 3.45 2.94 -7.50
C MET A 110 4.83 3.22 -6.92
N LEU A 111 5.48 4.24 -7.50
CA LEU A 111 6.77 4.74 -7.04
C LEU A 111 6.64 6.20 -6.58
N LEU A 112 7.56 6.62 -5.74
CA LEU A 112 7.92 8.02 -5.53
C LEU A 112 8.84 8.49 -6.67
N GLU A 113 8.97 9.80 -6.90
CA GLU A 113 9.83 10.33 -7.96
C GLU A 113 11.32 10.01 -7.76
N ASN A 114 11.74 9.74 -6.52
CA ASN A 114 13.10 9.28 -6.22
C ASN A 114 13.33 7.79 -6.51
N GLY A 115 12.33 7.08 -7.06
CA GLY A 115 12.38 5.66 -7.40
C GLY A 115 12.06 4.71 -6.24
N ALA A 116 11.83 5.19 -5.02
CA ALA A 116 11.43 4.35 -3.91
C ALA A 116 9.98 3.85 -4.08
N PRO A 117 9.65 2.61 -3.67
CA PRO A 117 8.28 2.12 -3.70
C PRO A 117 7.35 2.97 -2.82
N MET A 118 6.25 3.46 -3.40
CA MET A 118 5.18 4.16 -2.68
C MET A 118 4.10 3.20 -2.22
N LEU A 119 3.71 2.27 -3.09
CA LEU A 119 2.68 1.26 -2.83
C LEU A 119 3.19 -0.11 -3.27
N VAL A 120 3.11 -1.08 -2.37
CA VAL A 120 3.41 -2.50 -2.64
C VAL A 120 2.20 -3.32 -2.24
N GLU A 121 1.84 -4.29 -3.08
CA GLU A 121 0.73 -5.20 -2.83
C GLU A 121 1.18 -6.65 -2.92
N SER A 122 0.56 -7.53 -2.14
CA SER A 122 0.70 -8.97 -2.28
C SER A 122 -0.59 -9.71 -1.95
N ASP A 123 -0.73 -10.91 -2.51
CA ASP A 123 -1.73 -11.86 -2.06
C ASP A 123 -1.34 -12.45 -0.69
N ALA A 124 -2.31 -12.53 0.21
CA ALA A 124 -2.15 -12.98 1.58
C ALA A 124 -3.28 -13.93 1.99
N GLY A 125 -3.07 -15.22 1.88
CA GLY A 125 -4.12 -16.21 2.00
C GLY A 125 -5.06 -16.17 0.80
N TYR A 126 -6.34 -15.93 1.04
CA TYR A 126 -7.35 -15.66 0.01
C TYR A 126 -7.61 -14.16 -0.17
N GLY A 127 -6.95 -13.29 0.60
CA GLY A 127 -7.09 -11.85 0.55
C GLY A 127 -5.87 -11.15 0.02
N ARG A 128 -5.86 -9.82 0.15
CA ARG A 128 -4.81 -8.94 -0.36
C ARG A 128 -4.35 -7.97 0.70
N VAL A 129 -3.07 -7.65 0.66
CA VAL A 129 -2.50 -6.62 1.53
C VAL A 129 -1.78 -5.59 0.68
N ALA A 130 -2.16 -4.33 0.84
CA ALA A 130 -1.44 -3.19 0.30
C ALA A 130 -0.70 -2.46 1.43
N LEU A 131 0.55 -2.11 1.20
CA LEU A 131 1.40 -1.35 2.10
C LEU A 131 1.86 -0.08 1.38
N SER A 132 1.58 1.08 1.97
CA SER A 132 2.08 2.36 1.46
C SER A 132 3.28 2.86 2.27
N SER A 133 4.22 3.50 1.61
CA SER A 133 5.36 4.17 2.26
C SER A 133 4.95 5.48 2.93
N LEU A 134 3.86 6.08 2.47
CA LEU A 134 3.30 7.31 3.02
C LEU A 134 2.17 6.98 3.99
N SER A 135 2.11 7.71 5.09
CA SER A 135 0.95 7.69 5.98
C SER A 135 -0.21 8.49 5.38
N VAL A 136 -1.39 8.34 5.96
CA VAL A 136 -2.55 9.19 5.66
C VAL A 136 -2.55 10.47 6.50
N ASP A 137 -1.40 10.87 7.01
CA ASP A 137 -1.18 12.04 7.84
C ASP A 137 -0.51 13.14 7.01
N VAL A 138 -0.90 14.38 7.21
CA VAL A 138 -0.31 15.56 6.54
C VAL A 138 1.13 15.84 6.99
N ASP A 139 1.59 15.21 8.07
CA ASP A 139 2.98 15.34 8.54
C ASP A 139 4.00 14.68 7.58
N ASP A 140 3.58 13.65 6.83
CA ASP A 140 4.46 12.91 5.92
C ASP A 140 4.42 13.45 4.49
N SER A 141 3.25 13.96 4.06
CA SER A 141 3.06 14.53 2.72
C SER A 141 1.79 15.38 2.66
N ASN A 142 1.66 16.21 1.63
CA ASN A 142 0.42 16.92 1.34
C ASN A 142 -0.64 16.04 0.63
N LEU A 143 -0.35 14.76 0.37
CA LEU A 143 -1.25 13.84 -0.33
C LEU A 143 -2.69 13.86 0.21
N PRO A 144 -2.94 13.84 1.55
CA PRO A 144 -4.29 13.87 2.08
C PRO A 144 -5.08 15.14 1.76
N THR A 145 -4.42 16.21 1.31
CA THR A 145 -5.06 17.48 0.95
C THR A 145 -5.35 17.62 -0.54
N LEU A 146 -4.90 16.67 -1.35
CA LEU A 146 -5.09 16.67 -2.80
C LEU A 146 -6.49 16.15 -3.17
N PHE A 147 -7.06 16.65 -4.26
CA PHE A 147 -8.34 16.16 -4.78
C PHE A 147 -8.29 14.68 -5.16
N SER A 148 -7.15 14.22 -5.65
CA SER A 148 -6.93 12.81 -6.03
C SER A 148 -6.85 11.86 -4.84
N PHE A 149 -6.73 12.35 -3.60
CA PHE A 149 -6.63 11.49 -2.42
C PHE A 149 -7.89 10.66 -2.19
N LEU A 150 -9.06 11.29 -2.26
CA LEU A 150 -10.32 10.57 -2.06
C LEU A 150 -10.58 9.50 -3.14
N PRO A 151 -10.43 9.79 -4.45
CA PRO A 151 -10.42 8.77 -5.49
C PRO A 151 -9.40 7.66 -5.24
N LEU A 152 -8.18 7.99 -4.81
CA LEU A 152 -7.14 7.01 -4.49
C LEU A 152 -7.60 6.03 -3.39
N VAL A 153 -8.09 6.57 -2.28
CA VAL A 153 -8.60 5.75 -1.17
C VAL A 153 -9.76 4.87 -1.63
N HIS A 154 -10.69 5.44 -2.41
CA HIS A 154 -11.85 4.73 -2.93
C HIS A 154 -11.45 3.57 -3.85
N GLU A 155 -10.65 3.85 -4.87
CA GLU A 155 -10.23 2.82 -5.84
C GLU A 155 -9.38 1.73 -5.18
N LEU A 156 -8.47 2.10 -4.27
CA LEU A 156 -7.69 1.12 -3.52
C LEU A 156 -8.56 0.25 -2.63
N THR A 157 -9.51 0.86 -1.91
CA THR A 157 -10.45 0.11 -1.04
C THR A 157 -11.30 -0.83 -1.87
N TYR A 158 -11.81 -0.36 -3.02
CA TYR A 158 -12.62 -1.18 -3.92
C TYR A 158 -11.82 -2.34 -4.51
N HIS A 159 -10.58 -2.09 -4.92
CA HIS A 159 -9.68 -3.12 -5.42
C HIS A 159 -9.39 -4.20 -4.36
N LEU A 160 -9.10 -3.78 -3.13
CA LEU A 160 -8.81 -4.70 -2.03
C LEU A 160 -10.05 -5.51 -1.59
N ALA A 161 -11.26 -4.93 -1.72
CA ALA A 161 -12.51 -5.59 -1.38
C ALA A 161 -13.04 -6.50 -2.50
N ALA A 162 -12.54 -6.34 -3.74
CA ALA A 162 -13.01 -7.13 -4.85
C ALA A 162 -12.55 -8.58 -4.71
N PRO A 163 -13.48 -9.56 -4.65
CA PRO A 163 -13.08 -10.96 -4.74
C PRO A 163 -12.42 -11.21 -6.08
N ASP A 164 -11.46 -12.12 -6.14
CA ASP A 164 -10.97 -12.65 -7.41
C ASP A 164 -12.15 -13.29 -8.13
N LEU A 165 -12.74 -12.55 -9.07
CA LEU A 165 -13.77 -13.10 -9.94
C LEU A 165 -13.06 -14.10 -10.84
N VAL A 166 -13.07 -15.37 -10.43
CA VAL A 166 -12.78 -16.47 -11.34
C VAL A 166 -13.78 -16.31 -12.48
N PRO A 167 -13.35 -16.08 -13.73
CA PRO A 167 -14.27 -15.95 -14.85
C PRO A 167 -15.04 -17.28 -14.95
N LEU A 168 -16.30 -17.25 -14.55
CA LEU A 168 -17.20 -18.35 -14.79
C LEU A 168 -17.42 -18.40 -16.30
N ASN A 169 -16.64 -19.23 -16.98
CA ASN A 169 -16.90 -19.59 -18.37
C ASN A 169 -18.22 -20.34 -18.41
N TYR A 170 -19.31 -19.60 -18.62
CA TYR A 170 -20.55 -20.19 -19.07
C TYR A 170 -20.33 -20.58 -20.53
N GLU A 171 -19.90 -21.81 -20.79
CA GLU A 171 -20.13 -22.43 -22.09
C GLU A 171 -21.64 -22.58 -22.27
N GLN A 172 -22.25 -21.69 -23.04
CA GLN A 172 -23.59 -21.87 -23.56
C GLN A 172 -23.53 -23.06 -24.54
N ARG A 173 -24.15 -24.16 -24.15
CA ARG A 173 -24.51 -25.25 -25.07
C ARG A 173 -25.82 -24.94 -25.76
#